data_aaa372f10b797cbfcae2bb8eb6436bf3
#
_entry.id   aaa372f10b797cbfcae2bb8eb6436bf3
#
_cell.length_a   1.000
_cell.length_b   1.000
_cell.length_c   1.000
_cell.angle_alpha   90.00
_cell.angle_beta   90.00
_cell.angle_gamma   90.00
#
_symmetry.space_group_name_H-M   'P 1'
#
loop_
_entity.id
_entity.type
_entity.pdbx_description
1 polymer ?
#
loop_
_entity_poly.entity_id
_entity_poly.type
_entity_poly.pdbx_seq_one_letter_code
_entity_poly.pdbx_strand_id
1 'polypeptide(L)'
;MIRHWKRHVMPIIETVRPRRIMEIGADWGWTTREALAWCRNNDARMDVVDPSPRPELHEELAKFDKSLYRYHALKSLQAIPQLLTPDVALIDGDHNWYTVYNELAHLFARARETDATPPVCVMHDVSWPYARRDMYYNPDDIPLQFRHPFAYRGMLPGESELQEDGMNGALANAIHEGGAKNGVMTAIEDFLAGSKLGIKSYVLPFFNGLAILVPAQRMTAELQAVIDGFFSAEGLMASCVAMEKDTNRLRAVMEQTENQLARRTQALERARELLAKQKTTIDALRAKASVPAK
;
A
#
# COMPACT_ATOMS: atom_id res chain seq x y z
N MET A 1 -2.14 -3.13 3.13
CA MET A 1 -2.20 -3.82 4.46
C MET A 1 -3.57 -4.41 4.81
N ILE A 2 -4.70 -3.81 4.46
CA ILE A 2 -6.06 -4.23 4.88
C ILE A 2 -6.41 -5.71 4.61
N ARG A 3 -5.89 -6.32 3.53
CA ARG A 3 -6.10 -7.75 3.22
C ARG A 3 -5.52 -8.69 4.27
N HIS A 4 -4.49 -8.25 4.97
CA HIS A 4 -3.85 -8.98 6.07
C HIS A 4 -4.50 -8.73 7.44
N TRP A 5 -5.37 -7.71 7.56
CA TRP A 5 -5.83 -7.20 8.85
C TRP A 5 -6.38 -8.31 9.76
N LYS A 6 -7.46 -8.94 9.37
CA LYS A 6 -8.15 -9.92 10.24
C LYS A 6 -7.33 -11.16 10.55
N ARG A 7 -6.48 -11.58 9.61
CA ARG A 7 -5.78 -12.86 9.73
C ARG A 7 -4.41 -12.75 10.38
N HIS A 8 -3.71 -11.65 10.15
CA HIS A 8 -2.31 -11.52 10.54
C HIS A 8 -2.07 -10.31 11.45
N VAL A 9 -2.58 -9.13 11.08
CA VAL A 9 -2.29 -7.89 11.83
C VAL A 9 -3.06 -7.85 13.16
N MET A 10 -4.35 -8.11 13.14
CA MET A 10 -5.19 -8.06 14.35
C MET A 10 -4.73 -9.05 15.43
N PRO A 11 -4.43 -10.34 15.15
CA PRO A 11 -3.89 -11.25 16.17
C PRO A 11 -2.57 -10.79 16.79
N ILE A 12 -1.70 -10.14 16.01
CA ILE A 12 -0.46 -9.54 16.54
C ILE A 12 -0.80 -8.41 17.50
N ILE A 13 -1.68 -7.49 17.10
CA ILE A 13 -2.10 -6.35 17.92
C ILE A 13 -2.78 -6.83 19.20
N GLU A 14 -3.66 -7.84 19.13
CA GLU A 14 -4.34 -8.42 20.30
C GLU A 14 -3.36 -9.06 21.29
N THR A 15 -2.28 -9.67 20.78
CA THR A 15 -1.26 -10.30 21.63
C THR A 15 -0.29 -9.27 22.21
N VAL A 16 0.17 -8.30 21.40
CA VAL A 16 1.09 -7.23 21.85
C VAL A 16 0.39 -6.27 22.81
N ARG A 17 -0.93 -6.05 22.65
CA ARG A 17 -1.75 -5.10 23.41
C ARG A 17 -1.12 -3.69 23.47
N PRO A 18 -0.85 -3.08 22.30
CA PRO A 18 -0.19 -1.80 22.23
C PRO A 18 -1.01 -0.70 22.89
N ARG A 19 -0.38 0.21 23.60
CA ARG A 19 -0.98 1.49 23.99
C ARG A 19 -0.82 2.55 22.91
N ARG A 20 0.12 2.33 22.01
CA ARG A 20 0.42 3.24 20.91
C ARG A 20 0.64 2.48 19.62
N ILE A 21 -0.17 2.81 18.62
CA ILE A 21 -0.01 2.32 17.25
C ILE A 21 0.44 3.50 16.39
N MET A 22 1.36 3.30 15.47
CA MET A 22 1.70 4.25 14.41
C MET A 22 1.39 3.61 13.07
N GLU A 23 0.64 4.29 12.21
CA GLU A 23 0.45 3.91 10.81
C GLU A 23 1.19 4.89 9.92
N ILE A 24 1.98 4.36 8.99
CA ILE A 24 2.69 5.10 7.95
C ILE A 24 2.09 4.69 6.62
N GLY A 25 1.47 5.65 5.92
CA GLY A 25 0.69 5.39 4.71
C GLY A 25 -0.73 4.93 5.03
N ALA A 26 -1.65 5.88 5.08
CA ALA A 26 -3.06 5.62 5.40
C ALA A 26 -3.96 5.51 4.16
N ASP A 27 -3.58 6.17 3.06
CA ASP A 27 -4.26 6.19 1.76
C ASP A 27 -5.79 6.40 1.89
N TRP A 28 -6.61 5.35 1.71
CA TRP A 28 -8.08 5.37 1.85
C TRP A 28 -8.58 5.31 3.30
N GLY A 29 -7.71 5.11 4.28
CA GLY A 29 -8.10 4.97 5.69
C GLY A 29 -8.71 3.62 6.06
N TRP A 30 -8.61 2.59 5.21
CA TRP A 30 -9.25 1.30 5.51
C TRP A 30 -8.57 0.57 6.67
N THR A 31 -7.25 0.55 6.70
CA THR A 31 -6.48 -0.01 7.82
C THR A 31 -6.60 0.89 9.05
N THR A 32 -6.54 2.20 8.85
CA THR A 32 -6.76 3.22 9.89
C THR A 32 -8.06 2.98 10.65
N ARG A 33 -9.17 2.78 9.93
CA ARG A 33 -10.49 2.51 10.51
C ARG A 33 -10.49 1.29 11.42
N GLU A 34 -9.93 0.19 10.95
CA GLU A 34 -9.88 -1.06 11.72
C GLU A 34 -8.99 -0.91 12.97
N ALA A 35 -7.83 -0.24 12.83
CA ALA A 35 -6.92 0.00 13.94
C ALA A 35 -7.55 0.95 14.98
N LEU A 36 -8.24 2.01 14.56
CA LEU A 36 -8.96 2.91 15.47
C LEU A 36 -10.14 2.24 16.16
N ALA A 37 -10.86 1.33 15.47
CA ALA A 37 -11.90 0.54 16.09
C ALA A 37 -11.35 -0.35 17.21
N TRP A 38 -10.16 -0.93 17.01
CA TRP A 38 -9.46 -1.67 18.05
C TRP A 38 -9.00 -0.73 19.18
N CYS A 39 -8.38 0.40 18.89
CA CYS A 39 -7.90 1.38 19.88
C CYS A 39 -9.03 1.85 20.80
N ARG A 40 -10.22 2.14 20.25
CA ARG A 40 -11.40 2.57 21.01
C ARG A 40 -11.80 1.60 22.11
N ASN A 41 -11.59 0.30 21.88
CA ASN A 41 -12.00 -0.75 22.82
C ASN A 41 -10.87 -1.20 23.77
N ASN A 42 -9.64 -0.66 23.61
CA ASN A 42 -8.45 -1.17 24.31
C ASN A 42 -7.60 -0.08 24.98
N ASP A 43 -8.15 1.11 25.25
CA ASP A 43 -7.42 2.26 25.85
C ASP A 43 -6.09 2.55 25.14
N ALA A 44 -6.11 2.51 23.82
CA ALA A 44 -4.97 2.74 22.96
C ALA A 44 -5.15 3.99 22.09
N ARG A 45 -4.06 4.53 21.59
CA ARG A 45 -4.05 5.71 20.70
C ARG A 45 -3.25 5.43 19.44
N MET A 46 -3.53 6.19 18.40
CA MET A 46 -2.93 6.01 17.09
C MET A 46 -2.35 7.31 16.54
N ASP A 47 -1.11 7.27 16.08
CA ASP A 47 -0.53 8.29 15.22
C ASP A 47 -0.68 7.83 13.76
N VAL A 48 -1.33 8.64 12.92
CA VAL A 48 -1.57 8.37 11.50
C VAL A 48 -0.70 9.32 10.69
N VAL A 49 0.27 8.80 9.97
CA VAL A 49 1.26 9.58 9.21
C VAL A 49 1.03 9.36 7.72
N ASP A 50 0.57 10.40 7.01
CA ASP A 50 0.39 10.38 5.56
C ASP A 50 0.44 11.82 5.02
N PRO A 51 1.38 12.17 4.13
CA PRO A 51 1.50 13.53 3.59
C PRO A 51 0.42 13.88 2.59
N SER A 52 -0.23 12.90 1.95
CA SER A 52 -1.16 13.11 0.84
C SER A 52 -2.19 11.99 0.72
N PRO A 53 -3.02 11.80 1.75
CA PRO A 53 -4.01 10.73 1.76
C PRO A 53 -5.14 11.00 0.78
N ARG A 54 -5.92 9.96 0.48
CA ARG A 54 -7.20 10.12 -0.21
C ARG A 54 -8.20 10.89 0.68
N PRO A 55 -9.14 11.65 0.08
CA PRO A 55 -10.15 12.39 0.85
C PRO A 55 -10.94 11.51 1.82
N GLU A 56 -11.15 10.23 1.47
CA GLU A 56 -11.88 9.24 2.25
C GLU A 56 -11.23 8.97 3.62
N LEU A 57 -9.91 9.15 3.76
CA LEU A 57 -9.26 9.04 5.07
C LEU A 57 -9.90 10.00 6.08
N HIS A 58 -10.14 11.25 5.69
CA HIS A 58 -10.74 12.25 6.58
C HIS A 58 -12.17 11.89 6.97
N GLU A 59 -12.92 11.25 6.06
CA GLU A 59 -14.25 10.72 6.35
C GLU A 59 -14.19 9.55 7.34
N GLU A 60 -13.20 8.66 7.19
CA GLU A 60 -12.99 7.57 8.15
C GLU A 60 -12.57 8.10 9.53
N LEU A 61 -11.62 9.01 9.59
CA LEU A 61 -11.17 9.64 10.84
C LEU A 61 -12.29 10.37 11.58
N ALA A 62 -13.20 11.03 10.85
CA ALA A 62 -14.32 11.76 11.44
C ALA A 62 -15.33 10.86 12.19
N LYS A 63 -15.30 9.54 11.99
CA LYS A 63 -16.15 8.56 12.69
C LYS A 63 -15.65 8.22 14.10
N PHE A 64 -14.46 8.71 14.49
CA PHE A 64 -13.82 8.41 15.75
C PHE A 64 -13.57 9.66 16.58
N ASP A 65 -13.54 9.49 17.90
CA ASP A 65 -13.18 10.58 18.81
C ASP A 65 -11.73 11.02 18.57
N LYS A 66 -11.52 12.34 18.49
CA LYS A 66 -10.19 12.94 18.24
C LYS A 66 -9.14 12.62 19.32
N SER A 67 -9.57 12.20 20.50
CA SER A 67 -8.65 11.76 21.55
C SER A 67 -7.98 10.43 21.24
N LEU A 68 -8.53 9.62 20.33
CA LEU A 68 -8.00 8.30 19.94
C LEU A 68 -6.85 8.39 18.94
N TYR A 69 -6.73 9.49 18.18
CA TYR A 69 -5.73 9.61 17.15
C TYR A 69 -5.14 11.00 17.01
N ARG A 70 -3.98 11.06 16.38
CA ARG A 70 -3.39 12.27 15.80
C ARG A 70 -3.06 12.00 14.34
N TYR A 71 -3.53 12.87 13.45
CA TYR A 71 -3.16 12.84 12.04
C TYR A 71 -2.02 13.81 11.78
N HIS A 72 -1.00 13.33 11.08
CA HIS A 72 0.22 14.06 10.71
C HIS A 72 0.34 14.11 9.19
N ALA A 73 0.05 15.27 8.58
CA ALA A 73 0.24 15.56 7.16
C ALA A 73 1.73 15.79 6.85
N LEU A 74 2.58 14.81 7.17
CA LEU A 74 4.04 14.85 7.05
C LEU A 74 4.54 13.57 6.39
N LYS A 75 5.68 13.65 5.70
CA LYS A 75 6.42 12.46 5.27
C LYS A 75 6.93 11.70 6.50
N SER A 76 6.98 10.38 6.40
CA SER A 76 7.37 9.49 7.51
C SER A 76 8.71 9.86 8.13
N LEU A 77 9.72 10.14 7.31
CA LEU A 77 11.07 10.52 7.77
C LEU A 77 11.12 11.86 8.51
N GLN A 78 10.12 12.73 8.29
CA GLN A 78 9.95 13.97 9.05
C GLN A 78 9.16 13.75 10.34
N ALA A 79 8.14 12.89 10.30
CA ALA A 79 7.24 12.66 11.41
C ALA A 79 7.87 11.79 12.51
N ILE A 80 8.46 10.65 12.16
CA ILE A 80 8.96 9.65 13.13
C ILE A 80 9.90 10.27 14.20
N PRO A 81 10.88 11.12 13.87
CA PRO A 81 11.77 11.70 14.87
C PRO A 81 11.07 12.62 15.88
N GLN A 82 9.88 13.13 15.56
CA GLN A 82 9.12 14.06 16.39
C GLN A 82 8.06 13.37 17.24
N LEU A 83 7.74 12.11 16.94
CA LEU A 83 6.68 11.36 17.58
C LEU A 83 7.20 10.48 18.73
N LEU A 84 6.28 10.05 19.57
CA LEU A 84 6.59 9.07 20.59
C LEU A 84 6.77 7.69 19.93
N THR A 85 7.67 6.90 20.47
CA THR A 85 7.88 5.53 20.01
C THR A 85 6.60 4.73 20.13
N PRO A 86 6.09 4.12 19.05
CA PRO A 86 4.93 3.24 19.12
C PRO A 86 5.28 1.88 19.72
N ASP A 87 4.28 1.13 20.16
CA ASP A 87 4.43 -0.29 20.50
C ASP A 87 4.36 -1.17 19.25
N VAL A 88 3.50 -0.76 18.30
CA VAL A 88 3.34 -1.39 16.99
C VAL A 88 3.39 -0.30 15.91
N ALA A 89 4.22 -0.52 14.89
CA ALA A 89 4.27 0.30 13.69
C ALA A 89 3.72 -0.49 12.49
N LEU A 90 2.69 0.05 11.84
CA LEU A 90 2.10 -0.44 10.60
C LEU A 90 2.68 0.39 9.46
N ILE A 91 3.48 -0.22 8.57
CA ILE A 91 4.23 0.49 7.54
C ILE A 91 3.73 0.03 6.17
N ASP A 92 3.07 0.93 5.45
CA ASP A 92 2.44 0.71 4.14
C ASP A 92 2.45 2.02 3.32
N GLY A 93 3.50 2.83 3.47
CA GLY A 93 3.61 4.17 2.88
C GLY A 93 4.38 4.17 1.58
N ASP A 94 5.68 4.38 1.65
CA ASP A 94 6.55 4.47 0.48
C ASP A 94 7.15 3.10 0.12
N HIS A 95 7.42 2.89 -1.16
CA HIS A 95 7.83 1.57 -1.68
C HIS A 95 9.23 1.62 -2.31
N ASN A 96 10.14 2.35 -1.70
CA ASN A 96 11.54 2.39 -2.12
C ASN A 96 12.49 2.08 -0.95
N TRP A 97 13.66 1.59 -1.30
CA TRP A 97 14.69 1.20 -0.35
C TRP A 97 15.06 2.33 0.62
N TYR A 98 15.26 3.54 0.08
CA TYR A 98 15.75 4.66 0.89
C TYR A 98 14.77 5.04 2.00
N THR A 99 13.50 5.22 1.67
CA THR A 99 12.48 5.58 2.65
C THR A 99 12.28 4.47 3.67
N VAL A 100 12.08 3.24 3.23
CA VAL A 100 11.79 2.11 4.13
C VAL A 100 12.97 1.80 5.06
N TYR A 101 14.21 1.83 4.55
CA TYR A 101 15.39 1.65 5.40
C TYR A 101 15.47 2.73 6.49
N ASN A 102 15.25 4.00 6.12
CA ASN A 102 15.33 5.10 7.07
C ASN A 102 14.12 5.15 8.02
N GLU A 103 12.94 4.73 7.62
CA GLU A 103 11.80 4.55 8.53
C GLU A 103 12.15 3.58 9.67
N LEU A 104 12.67 2.42 9.33
CA LEU A 104 13.15 1.46 10.33
C LEU A 104 14.26 2.04 11.18
N ALA A 105 15.29 2.66 10.57
CA ALA A 105 16.39 3.27 11.29
C ALA A 105 15.91 4.34 12.28
N HIS A 106 14.97 5.20 11.88
CA HIS A 106 14.40 6.25 12.74
C HIS A 106 13.54 5.68 13.87
N LEU A 107 12.68 4.69 13.60
CA LEU A 107 11.83 4.04 14.61
C LEU A 107 12.70 3.42 15.73
N PHE A 108 13.74 2.69 15.36
CA PHE A 108 14.61 2.03 16.31
C PHE A 108 15.60 3.02 17.00
N ALA A 109 16.06 4.06 16.30
CA ALA A 109 16.84 5.12 16.90
C ALA A 109 16.01 5.89 17.93
N ARG A 110 14.77 6.24 17.59
CA ARG A 110 13.84 6.94 18.49
C ARG A 110 13.56 6.16 19.76
N ALA A 111 13.37 4.84 19.65
CA ALA A 111 13.19 3.97 20.80
C ALA A 111 14.40 4.05 21.75
N ARG A 112 15.60 4.00 21.21
CA ARG A 112 16.84 4.10 21.99
C ARG A 112 17.01 5.48 22.65
N GLU A 113 16.72 6.56 21.92
CA GLU A 113 16.82 7.94 22.42
C GLU A 113 15.86 8.23 23.58
N THR A 114 14.70 7.59 23.56
CA THR A 114 13.64 7.79 24.57
C THR A 114 13.62 6.71 25.65
N ASP A 115 14.60 5.80 25.65
CA ASP A 115 14.65 4.62 26.54
C ASP A 115 13.35 3.79 26.49
N ALA A 116 12.74 3.74 25.30
CA ALA A 116 11.54 2.97 25.05
C ALA A 116 11.87 1.61 24.42
N THR A 117 11.01 0.62 24.64
CA THR A 117 11.12 -0.66 23.94
C THR A 117 10.83 -0.47 22.45
N PRO A 118 11.71 -0.94 21.55
CA PRO A 118 11.49 -0.83 20.11
C PRO A 118 10.16 -1.46 19.66
N PRO A 119 9.51 -0.94 18.61
CA PRO A 119 8.22 -1.42 18.15
C PRO A 119 8.28 -2.81 17.49
N VAL A 120 7.16 -3.53 17.54
CA VAL A 120 6.88 -4.55 16.53
C VAL A 120 6.52 -3.81 15.24
N CYS A 121 7.24 -4.09 14.14
CA CYS A 121 6.93 -3.50 12.84
C CYS A 121 6.21 -4.52 11.97
N VAL A 122 5.07 -4.13 11.40
CA VAL A 122 4.30 -4.90 10.42
C VAL A 122 4.33 -4.13 9.12
N MET A 123 4.98 -4.69 8.09
CA MET A 123 5.31 -3.99 6.86
C MET A 123 4.68 -4.68 5.66
N HIS A 124 4.11 -3.90 4.77
CA HIS A 124 3.47 -4.38 3.54
C HIS A 124 4.37 -4.23 2.31
N ASP A 125 3.95 -4.80 1.17
CA ASP A 125 4.63 -4.77 -0.13
C ASP A 125 6.05 -5.36 -0.13
N VAL A 126 6.28 -6.37 0.70
CA VAL A 126 7.55 -7.10 0.81
C VAL A 126 7.66 -8.27 -0.18
N SER A 127 6.65 -8.45 -1.05
CA SER A 127 6.66 -9.37 -2.18
C SER A 127 6.51 -8.59 -3.49
N TRP A 128 6.29 -9.28 -4.62
CA TRP A 128 6.05 -8.62 -5.91
C TRP A 128 4.88 -7.62 -5.80
N PRO A 129 4.96 -6.41 -6.39
CA PRO A 129 5.98 -5.95 -7.34
C PRO A 129 7.17 -5.21 -6.70
N TYR A 130 7.08 -4.75 -5.45
CA TYR A 130 8.02 -3.81 -4.86
C TYR A 130 9.05 -4.41 -3.90
N ALA A 131 9.06 -5.74 -3.73
CA ALA A 131 10.07 -6.40 -2.90
C ALA A 131 11.50 -6.06 -3.31
N ARG A 132 11.77 -6.05 -4.62
CA ARG A 132 13.10 -5.89 -5.23
C ARG A 132 13.15 -4.78 -6.28
N ARG A 133 12.15 -3.91 -6.29
CA ARG A 133 12.03 -2.78 -7.23
C ARG A 133 11.53 -1.57 -6.51
N ASP A 134 12.27 -0.48 -6.58
CA ASP A 134 11.83 0.80 -6.05
C ASP A 134 10.69 1.38 -6.88
N MET A 135 9.75 1.98 -6.18
CA MET A 135 8.75 2.86 -6.74
C MET A 135 8.79 4.20 -6.00
N TYR A 136 8.69 5.28 -6.74
CA TYR A 136 8.73 6.63 -6.19
C TYR A 136 7.40 7.33 -6.46
N TYR A 137 6.72 7.80 -5.42
CA TYR A 137 5.61 8.74 -5.58
C TYR A 137 6.12 10.10 -6.06
N ASN A 138 7.24 10.55 -5.51
CA ASN A 138 7.97 11.71 -6.00
C ASN A 138 9.48 11.40 -6.00
N PRO A 139 10.10 11.15 -7.18
CA PRO A 139 11.52 10.82 -7.26
C PRO A 139 12.46 11.88 -6.66
N ASP A 140 12.05 13.15 -6.66
CA ASP A 140 12.89 14.24 -6.14
C ASP A 140 13.02 14.24 -4.62
N ASP A 141 12.18 13.47 -3.93
CA ASP A 141 12.29 13.27 -2.48
C ASP A 141 13.43 12.32 -2.09
N ILE A 142 13.94 11.55 -3.04
CA ILE A 142 14.99 10.55 -2.82
C ILE A 142 16.35 11.14 -3.24
N PRO A 143 17.35 11.16 -2.34
CA PRO A 143 18.70 11.64 -2.68
C PRO A 143 19.28 10.89 -3.88
N LEU A 144 19.92 11.59 -4.80
CA LEU A 144 20.37 11.05 -6.10
C LEU A 144 21.19 9.76 -5.98
N GLN A 145 22.02 9.62 -4.93
CA GLN A 145 22.85 8.43 -4.69
C GLN A 145 22.06 7.19 -4.27
N PHE A 146 20.76 7.33 -3.95
CA PHE A 146 19.85 6.23 -3.58
C PHE A 146 18.70 6.06 -4.57
N ARG A 147 18.64 6.89 -5.61
CA ARG A 147 17.57 6.87 -6.61
C ARG A 147 18.03 6.09 -7.83
N HIS A 148 17.38 4.98 -8.10
CA HIS A 148 17.60 4.21 -9.32
C HIS A 148 17.04 4.93 -10.55
N PRO A 149 17.60 4.67 -11.75
CA PRO A 149 16.93 5.06 -12.99
C PRO A 149 15.51 4.51 -13.03
N PHE A 150 14.53 5.32 -13.42
CA PHE A 150 13.13 4.97 -13.37
C PHE A 150 12.40 5.37 -14.66
N ALA A 151 11.22 4.77 -14.88
CA ALA A 151 10.30 5.13 -15.94
C ALA A 151 8.84 5.06 -15.47
N TYR A 152 7.97 5.82 -16.11
CA TYR A 152 6.52 5.76 -15.94
C TYR A 152 5.96 4.67 -16.85
N ARG A 153 6.27 3.43 -16.51
CA ARG A 153 5.83 2.19 -17.15
C ARG A 153 5.50 1.18 -16.08
N GLY A 154 4.58 0.27 -16.39
CA GLY A 154 4.05 -0.68 -15.41
C GLY A 154 4.82 -2.00 -15.39
N MET A 155 4.35 -2.90 -14.55
CA MET A 155 4.92 -4.23 -14.34
C MET A 155 3.89 -5.32 -14.66
N LEU A 156 4.36 -6.44 -15.20
CA LEU A 156 3.57 -7.66 -15.39
C LEU A 156 4.19 -8.80 -14.57
N PRO A 157 3.38 -9.66 -13.94
CA PRO A 157 3.89 -10.81 -13.21
C PRO A 157 4.69 -11.75 -14.12
N GLY A 158 5.90 -12.09 -13.70
CA GLY A 158 6.80 -12.94 -14.46
C GLY A 158 7.72 -12.21 -15.46
N GLU A 159 7.52 -10.90 -15.64
CA GLU A 159 8.37 -10.07 -16.48
C GLU A 159 9.27 -9.17 -15.63
N SER A 160 10.58 -9.17 -15.91
CA SER A 160 11.54 -8.30 -15.23
C SER A 160 11.58 -6.89 -15.82
N GLU A 161 11.22 -6.74 -17.09
CA GLU A 161 11.18 -5.47 -17.80
C GLU A 161 9.86 -4.74 -17.60
N LEU A 162 9.92 -3.41 -17.53
CA LEU A 162 8.71 -2.57 -17.45
C LEU A 162 7.95 -2.58 -18.78
N GLN A 163 6.62 -2.63 -18.71
CA GLN A 163 5.69 -2.70 -19.84
C GLN A 163 4.81 -1.45 -19.92
N GLU A 164 4.40 -1.04 -21.14
CA GLU A 164 3.55 0.13 -21.34
C GLU A 164 2.17 -0.04 -20.63
N ASP A 165 1.57 -1.22 -20.78
CA ASP A 165 0.23 -1.54 -20.23
C ASP A 165 0.31 -2.32 -18.90
N GLY A 166 1.44 -2.28 -18.21
CA GLY A 166 1.63 -2.96 -16.94
C GLY A 166 0.97 -2.26 -15.76
N MET A 167 0.89 -2.95 -14.64
CA MET A 167 0.34 -2.43 -13.38
C MET A 167 1.20 -1.25 -12.85
N ASN A 168 0.54 -0.23 -12.33
CA ASN A 168 1.18 0.96 -11.73
C ASN A 168 2.04 1.77 -12.72
N GLY A 169 1.70 1.76 -14.00
CA GLY A 169 2.44 2.49 -15.05
C GLY A 169 2.43 4.01 -14.92
N ALA A 170 1.53 4.58 -14.13
CA ALA A 170 1.49 6.01 -13.82
C ALA A 170 2.49 6.43 -12.73
N LEU A 171 3.16 5.48 -12.07
CA LEU A 171 4.15 5.72 -11.03
C LEU A 171 5.56 5.59 -11.58
N ALA A 172 6.52 6.25 -10.91
CA ALA A 172 7.93 6.17 -11.28
C ALA A 172 8.53 4.86 -10.74
N ASN A 173 8.58 3.82 -11.56
CA ASN A 173 9.12 2.51 -11.21
C ASN A 173 10.58 2.40 -11.65
N ALA A 174 11.46 1.88 -10.80
CA ALA A 174 12.85 1.61 -11.16
C ALA A 174 12.91 0.68 -12.37
N ILE A 175 13.76 1.00 -13.36
CA ILE A 175 13.84 0.24 -14.62
C ILE A 175 14.24 -1.20 -14.37
N HIS A 176 15.20 -1.41 -13.47
CA HIS A 176 15.72 -2.74 -13.15
C HIS A 176 15.11 -3.28 -11.87
N GLU A 177 14.83 -4.57 -11.85
CA GLU A 177 14.48 -5.34 -10.66
C GLU A 177 15.72 -5.96 -10.04
N GLY A 178 15.78 -6.00 -8.70
CA GLY A 178 16.94 -6.54 -7.99
C GLY A 178 18.11 -5.57 -7.88
N GLY A 179 19.23 -6.09 -7.36
CA GLY A 179 20.41 -5.29 -7.07
C GLY A 179 20.42 -4.66 -5.68
N ALA A 180 21.50 -3.97 -5.36
CA ALA A 180 21.69 -3.32 -4.06
C ALA A 180 20.75 -2.11 -3.91
N LYS A 181 20.20 -1.92 -2.72
CA LYS A 181 19.37 -0.77 -2.35
C LYS A 181 18.16 -0.56 -3.27
N ASN A 182 17.48 -1.63 -3.65
CA ASN A 182 16.37 -1.61 -4.56
C ASN A 182 15.21 -2.45 -4.02
N GLY A 183 14.13 -1.81 -3.63
CA GLY A 183 12.90 -2.41 -3.14
C GLY A 183 12.79 -2.58 -1.62
N VAL A 184 11.56 -2.76 -1.18
CA VAL A 184 11.15 -2.80 0.23
C VAL A 184 11.82 -3.94 1.00
N MET A 185 11.83 -5.15 0.42
CA MET A 185 12.43 -6.31 1.09
C MET A 185 13.94 -6.17 1.21
N THR A 186 14.61 -5.60 0.21
CA THR A 186 16.03 -5.28 0.27
C THR A 186 16.34 -4.29 1.39
N ALA A 187 15.48 -3.28 1.59
CA ALA A 187 15.63 -2.33 2.70
C ALA A 187 15.54 -3.00 4.08
N ILE A 188 14.60 -3.93 4.24
CA ILE A 188 14.45 -4.71 5.48
C ILE A 188 15.70 -5.58 5.72
N GLU A 189 16.16 -6.31 4.72
CA GLU A 189 17.35 -7.17 4.82
C GLU A 189 18.60 -6.37 5.17
N ASP A 190 18.83 -5.24 4.51
CA ASP A 190 19.97 -4.36 4.77
C ASP A 190 19.91 -3.75 6.19
N PHE A 191 18.70 -3.34 6.64
CA PHE A 191 18.49 -2.86 8.00
C PHE A 191 18.80 -3.95 9.03
N LEU A 192 18.31 -5.17 8.84
CA LEU A 192 18.56 -6.30 9.73
C LEU A 192 20.03 -6.69 9.76
N ALA A 193 20.71 -6.71 8.62
CA ALA A 193 22.14 -7.01 8.52
C ALA A 193 23.01 -5.95 9.21
N GLY A 194 22.62 -4.68 9.13
CA GLY A 194 23.31 -3.57 9.81
C GLY A 194 22.96 -3.43 11.29
N SER A 195 21.86 -4.04 11.74
CA SER A 195 21.38 -3.95 13.11
C SER A 195 22.07 -4.94 14.02
N LYS A 196 22.54 -4.46 15.18
CA LYS A 196 23.03 -5.32 16.28
C LYS A 196 21.92 -5.75 17.24
N LEU A 197 20.68 -5.38 16.94
CA LEU A 197 19.51 -5.71 17.75
C LEU A 197 19.04 -7.13 17.42
N GLY A 198 18.67 -7.90 18.44
CA GLY A 198 18.08 -9.21 18.24
C GLY A 198 16.64 -9.06 17.70
N ILE A 199 16.50 -8.92 16.37
CA ILE A 199 15.21 -8.80 15.71
C ILE A 199 14.92 -10.09 14.95
N LYS A 200 13.80 -10.75 15.25
CA LYS A 200 13.28 -11.84 14.43
C LYS A 200 12.43 -11.28 13.29
N SER A 201 12.63 -11.81 12.10
CA SER A 201 11.88 -11.43 10.90
C SER A 201 11.11 -12.63 10.37
N TYR A 202 9.84 -12.38 10.00
CA TYR A 202 8.93 -13.37 9.42
C TYR A 202 8.29 -12.76 8.18
N VAL A 203 8.19 -13.49 7.08
CA VAL A 203 7.63 -13.00 5.81
C VAL A 203 6.54 -13.93 5.32
N LEU A 204 5.36 -13.37 5.10
CA LEU A 204 4.21 -14.03 4.46
C LEU A 204 4.08 -13.51 3.02
N PRO A 205 4.16 -14.37 1.99
CA PRO A 205 4.22 -13.92 0.59
C PRO A 205 2.86 -13.62 -0.04
N PHE A 206 1.78 -13.60 0.73
CA PHE A 206 0.42 -13.38 0.26
C PHE A 206 0.10 -11.89 0.12
N PHE A 207 -0.78 -11.50 -0.81
CA PHE A 207 -1.31 -10.14 -0.97
C PHE A 207 -0.23 -9.06 -1.03
N ASN A 208 0.77 -9.19 -1.91
CA ASN A 208 1.95 -8.34 -2.03
C ASN A 208 2.97 -8.48 -0.88
N GLY A 209 2.72 -9.39 0.04
CA GLY A 209 3.62 -9.72 1.14
C GLY A 209 3.42 -8.91 2.39
N LEU A 210 3.69 -9.56 3.52
CA LEU A 210 3.71 -8.95 4.85
C LEU A 210 4.97 -9.40 5.59
N ALA A 211 5.80 -8.45 6.05
CA ALA A 211 6.89 -8.74 6.96
C ALA A 211 6.50 -8.35 8.40
N ILE A 212 6.92 -9.16 9.35
CA ILE A 212 6.72 -8.94 10.78
C ILE A 212 8.10 -8.93 11.42
N LEU A 213 8.53 -7.79 11.93
CA LEU A 213 9.80 -7.62 12.62
C LEU A 213 9.54 -7.51 14.12
N VAL A 214 10.05 -8.47 14.90
CA VAL A 214 9.82 -8.53 16.35
C VAL A 214 11.16 -8.41 17.09
N PRO A 215 11.39 -7.28 17.77
CA PRO A 215 12.54 -7.15 18.67
C PRO A 215 12.50 -8.19 19.80
N ALA A 216 13.67 -8.68 20.23
CA ALA A 216 13.75 -9.70 21.27
C ALA A 216 13.00 -9.31 22.56
N GLN A 217 13.00 -8.00 22.89
CA GLN A 217 12.32 -7.46 24.07
C GLN A 217 10.79 -7.54 23.99
N ARG A 218 10.22 -7.68 22.78
CA ARG A 218 8.77 -7.82 22.51
C ARG A 218 8.35 -9.26 22.28
N MET A 219 9.31 -10.17 22.11
CA MET A 219 8.99 -11.56 21.81
C MET A 219 8.55 -12.29 23.08
N THR A 220 7.30 -12.65 23.13
CA THR A 220 6.70 -13.53 24.17
C THR A 220 6.40 -14.89 23.58
N ALA A 221 6.22 -15.90 24.44
CA ALA A 221 5.80 -17.23 23.98
C ALA A 221 4.43 -17.19 23.27
N GLU A 222 3.53 -16.32 23.73
CA GLU A 222 2.21 -16.13 23.14
C GLU A 222 2.32 -15.51 21.72
N LEU A 223 3.13 -14.46 21.56
CA LEU A 223 3.36 -13.84 20.25
C LEU A 223 4.05 -14.81 19.28
N GLN A 224 5.03 -15.58 19.77
CA GLN A 224 5.68 -16.62 18.96
C GLN A 224 4.67 -17.65 18.48
N ALA A 225 3.79 -18.15 19.36
CA ALA A 225 2.75 -19.13 19.01
C ALA A 225 1.76 -18.59 17.98
N VAL A 226 1.36 -17.31 18.08
CA VAL A 226 0.50 -16.65 17.10
C VAL A 226 1.19 -16.59 15.73
N ILE A 227 2.46 -16.18 15.70
CA ILE A 227 3.23 -16.11 14.45
C ILE A 227 3.45 -17.51 13.87
N ASP A 228 3.82 -18.50 14.68
CA ASP A 228 3.99 -19.89 14.22
C ASP A 228 2.70 -20.44 13.62
N GLY A 229 1.54 -20.04 14.18
CA GLY A 229 0.23 -20.37 13.63
C GLY A 229 0.02 -19.87 12.20
N PHE A 230 0.58 -18.73 11.81
CA PHE A 230 0.51 -18.22 10.43
C PHE A 230 1.27 -19.11 9.43
N PHE A 231 2.33 -19.76 9.88
CA PHE A 231 3.18 -20.65 9.09
C PHE A 231 2.80 -22.14 9.25
N SER A 232 1.81 -22.46 10.07
CA SER A 232 1.26 -23.81 10.14
C SER A 232 0.58 -24.19 8.82
N ALA A 233 0.42 -25.48 8.55
CA ALA A 233 -0.30 -25.96 7.37
C ALA A 233 -1.72 -25.38 7.30
N GLU A 234 -2.41 -25.26 8.44
CA GLU A 234 -3.73 -24.67 8.53
C GLU A 234 -3.72 -23.16 8.22
N GLY A 235 -2.77 -22.41 8.82
CA GLY A 235 -2.61 -20.97 8.60
C GLY A 235 -2.29 -20.62 7.14
N LEU A 236 -1.38 -21.38 6.52
CA LEU A 236 -1.03 -21.23 5.11
C LEU A 236 -2.22 -21.58 4.21
N MET A 237 -2.90 -22.72 4.44
CA MET A 237 -4.09 -23.10 3.70
C MET A 237 -5.19 -22.03 3.79
N ALA A 238 -5.43 -21.51 4.98
CA ALA A 238 -6.40 -20.45 5.19
C ALA A 238 -6.04 -19.15 4.43
N SER A 239 -4.75 -18.84 4.30
CA SER A 239 -4.26 -17.71 3.50
C SER A 239 -4.41 -17.96 2.00
N CYS A 240 -4.14 -19.18 1.52
CA CYS A 240 -4.39 -19.58 0.13
C CYS A 240 -5.88 -19.46 -0.24
N VAL A 241 -6.78 -19.93 0.61
CA VAL A 241 -8.24 -19.80 0.41
C VAL A 241 -8.68 -18.34 0.36
N ALA A 242 -8.09 -17.48 1.21
CA ALA A 242 -8.39 -16.06 1.19
C ALA A 242 -7.92 -15.38 -0.12
N MET A 243 -6.73 -15.75 -0.59
CA MET A 243 -6.16 -15.26 -1.85
C MET A 243 -6.99 -15.73 -3.05
N GLU A 244 -7.45 -16.98 -3.07
CA GLU A 244 -8.32 -17.51 -4.13
C GLU A 244 -9.66 -16.75 -4.18
N LYS A 245 -10.27 -16.46 -3.03
CA LYS A 245 -11.49 -15.64 -2.95
C LYS A 245 -11.27 -14.23 -3.48
N ASP A 246 -10.14 -13.59 -3.16
CA ASP A 246 -9.79 -12.26 -3.65
C ASP A 246 -9.56 -12.27 -5.16
N THR A 247 -8.85 -13.27 -5.67
CA THR A 247 -8.62 -13.47 -7.11
C THR A 247 -9.94 -13.63 -7.87
N ASN A 248 -10.86 -14.46 -7.36
CA ASN A 248 -12.18 -14.64 -7.98
C ASN A 248 -13.02 -13.35 -7.95
N ARG A 249 -12.92 -12.56 -6.87
CA ARG A 249 -13.57 -11.24 -6.83
C ARG A 249 -13.00 -10.29 -7.87
N LEU A 250 -11.67 -10.24 -8.03
CA LEU A 250 -11.03 -9.41 -9.06
C LEU A 250 -11.42 -9.84 -10.46
N ARG A 251 -11.47 -11.15 -10.75
CA ARG A 251 -11.96 -11.67 -12.03
C ARG A 251 -13.39 -11.22 -12.32
N ALA A 252 -14.28 -11.32 -11.34
CA ALA A 252 -15.66 -10.86 -11.49
C ALA A 252 -15.76 -9.35 -11.79
N VAL A 253 -14.94 -8.53 -11.11
CA VAL A 253 -14.87 -7.09 -11.38
C VAL A 253 -14.33 -6.80 -12.79
N MET A 254 -13.29 -7.51 -13.22
CA MET A 254 -12.74 -7.38 -14.57
C MET A 254 -13.81 -7.70 -15.62
N GLU A 255 -14.49 -8.83 -15.51
CA GLU A 255 -15.56 -9.23 -16.43
C GLU A 255 -16.70 -8.20 -16.48
N GLN A 256 -17.12 -7.68 -15.32
CA GLN A 256 -18.10 -6.59 -15.26
C GLN A 256 -17.62 -5.34 -15.99
N THR A 257 -16.37 -4.97 -15.82
CA THR A 257 -15.77 -3.80 -16.46
C THR A 257 -15.69 -3.97 -17.98
N GLU A 258 -15.26 -5.14 -18.45
CA GLU A 258 -15.23 -5.49 -19.88
C GLU A 258 -16.62 -5.41 -20.50
N ASN A 259 -17.64 -5.97 -19.84
CA ASN A 259 -19.04 -5.92 -20.28
C ASN A 259 -19.57 -4.48 -20.33
N GLN A 260 -19.20 -3.63 -19.35
CA GLN A 260 -19.57 -2.21 -19.36
C GLN A 260 -18.88 -1.46 -20.50
N LEU A 261 -17.60 -1.72 -20.73
CA LEU A 261 -16.82 -1.12 -21.82
C LEU A 261 -17.43 -1.49 -23.18
N ALA A 262 -17.74 -2.76 -23.40
CA ALA A 262 -18.39 -3.25 -24.63
C ALA A 262 -19.72 -2.52 -24.91
N ARG A 263 -20.56 -2.38 -23.87
CA ARG A 263 -21.86 -1.65 -23.99
C ARG A 263 -21.64 -0.16 -24.33
N ARG A 264 -20.67 0.49 -23.70
CA ARG A 264 -20.33 1.91 -23.97
C ARG A 264 -19.78 2.10 -25.38
N THR A 265 -18.91 1.20 -25.86
CA THR A 265 -18.36 1.22 -27.21
C THR A 265 -19.49 1.08 -28.24
N GLN A 266 -20.39 0.13 -28.05
CA GLN A 266 -21.54 -0.05 -28.96
C GLN A 266 -22.49 1.17 -28.96
N ALA A 267 -22.71 1.79 -27.79
CA ALA A 267 -23.53 3.01 -27.73
C ALA A 267 -22.84 4.19 -28.45
N LEU A 268 -21.53 4.31 -28.33
CA LEU A 268 -20.74 5.34 -29.02
C LEU A 268 -20.78 5.16 -30.55
N GLU A 269 -20.67 3.94 -31.05
CA GLU A 269 -20.77 3.61 -32.47
C GLU A 269 -22.17 3.99 -33.03
N ARG A 270 -23.24 3.62 -32.33
CA ARG A 270 -24.60 4.03 -32.70
C ARG A 270 -24.76 5.56 -32.72
N ALA A 271 -24.23 6.25 -31.76
CA ALA A 271 -24.25 7.74 -31.69
C ALA A 271 -23.51 8.34 -32.89
N ARG A 272 -22.33 7.80 -33.25
CA ARG A 272 -21.55 8.23 -34.42
C ARG A 272 -22.32 8.03 -35.74
N GLU A 273 -22.98 6.90 -35.89
CA GLU A 273 -23.82 6.63 -37.07
C GLU A 273 -25.00 7.61 -37.18
N LEU A 274 -25.70 7.90 -36.07
CA LEU A 274 -26.78 8.87 -36.03
C LEU A 274 -26.29 10.29 -36.40
N LEU A 275 -25.17 10.71 -35.84
CA LEU A 275 -24.52 12.02 -36.17
C LEU A 275 -24.14 12.09 -37.65
N ALA A 276 -23.60 11.03 -38.24
CA ALA A 276 -23.27 10.98 -39.67
C ALA A 276 -24.53 11.12 -40.53
N LYS A 277 -25.64 10.44 -40.20
CA LYS A 277 -26.94 10.55 -40.89
C LYS A 277 -27.52 11.96 -40.78
N GLN A 278 -27.46 12.57 -39.58
CA GLN A 278 -27.92 13.95 -39.37
C GLN A 278 -27.09 14.96 -40.21
N LYS A 279 -25.76 14.81 -40.24
CA LYS A 279 -24.87 15.65 -41.03
C LYS A 279 -25.22 15.59 -42.51
N THR A 280 -25.41 14.37 -43.04
CA THR A 280 -25.82 14.17 -44.44
C THR A 280 -27.17 14.86 -44.77
N THR A 281 -28.15 14.75 -43.82
CA THR A 281 -29.45 15.42 -43.97
C THR A 281 -29.29 16.95 -43.96
N ILE A 282 -28.50 17.50 -43.05
CA ILE A 282 -28.22 18.97 -42.98
C ILE A 282 -27.57 19.45 -44.27
N ASP A 283 -26.57 18.72 -44.77
CA ASP A 283 -25.86 19.10 -46.01
C ASP A 283 -26.82 19.07 -47.24
N ALA A 284 -27.69 18.08 -47.30
CA ALA A 284 -28.73 18.00 -48.33
C ALA A 284 -29.76 19.15 -48.24
N LEU A 285 -30.17 19.55 -47.03
CA LEU A 285 -31.04 20.71 -46.83
C LEU A 285 -30.36 22.05 -47.18
N ARG A 286 -29.10 22.21 -46.84
CA ARG A 286 -28.31 23.38 -47.23
C ARG A 286 -28.16 23.49 -48.74
N ALA A 287 -27.87 22.39 -49.40
CA ALA A 287 -27.79 22.34 -50.84
C ALA A 287 -29.13 22.75 -51.52
N LYS A 288 -30.28 22.31 -50.99
CA LYS A 288 -31.62 22.71 -51.50
C LYS A 288 -31.91 24.21 -51.26
N ALA A 289 -31.47 24.76 -50.10
CA ALA A 289 -31.71 26.15 -49.76
C ALA A 289 -30.85 27.13 -50.56
N SER A 290 -29.74 26.67 -51.18
CA SER A 290 -28.83 27.48 -51.99
C SER A 290 -29.22 27.56 -53.47
N VAL A 291 -30.31 26.91 -53.89
CA VAL A 291 -30.84 27.04 -55.26
C VAL A 291 -31.70 28.31 -55.35
N PRO A 292 -31.33 29.32 -56.17
CA PRO A 292 -32.15 30.52 -56.32
C PRO A 292 -33.49 30.17 -56.91
N ALA A 293 -34.57 30.72 -56.34
CA ALA A 293 -35.92 30.68 -56.97
C ALA A 293 -35.85 31.33 -58.35
N LYS A 294 -36.22 30.57 -59.37
CA LYS A 294 -36.37 31.07 -60.75
C LYS A 294 -37.57 31.96 -60.88
#